data_0d7b1e2e64842820a01996dbafa8bfec
#
_entry.id   0d7b1e2e64842820a01996dbafa8bfec
#
_cell.length_a   1.000
_cell.length_b   1.000
_cell.length_c   1.000
_cell.angle_alpha   90.00
_cell.angle_beta   90.00
_cell.angle_gamma   90.00
#
_symmetry.space_group_name_H-M   'P 1'
#
loop_
_entity.id
_entity.type
_entity.pdbx_description
1 polymer ?
#
loop_
_entity_poly.entity_id
_entity_poly.type
_entity_poly.pdbx_seq_one_letter_code
_entity_poly.pdbx_strand_id
1 'polypeptide(L)'
;MELIFISILILTFFAGESKNLRFSVYCLIANSLFIVTSVFTMGFTYNITSLYWIAFLDLLVRVFIVPLFILKSIKNRIHSEIKPTISHPLSIALSIVVLSLVYHFMGIFKTMNLPQVLPSFACGITLFIYGLYLLISKNDTVKMVICFFIVENGIHLLIISLIPHLPKFIEFTLTFNFIVAISFFLYIILRLNEILVKEEIEKLRQTKAIHRLEE
;
A
#
# COMPACT_ATOMS: atom_id res chain seq x y z
N MET A 1 12.09 19.11 -0.56
CA MET A 1 10.75 18.51 -0.50
C MET A 1 10.40 17.75 -1.79
N GLU A 2 10.59 18.29 -2.98
CA GLU A 2 10.24 17.61 -4.24
C GLU A 2 10.92 16.25 -4.42
N LEU A 3 12.20 16.13 -4.07
CA LEU A 3 12.92 14.84 -4.15
C LEU A 3 12.29 13.74 -3.27
N ILE A 4 11.75 14.09 -2.11
CA ILE A 4 11.06 13.14 -1.22
C ILE A 4 9.82 12.57 -1.93
N PHE A 5 9.01 13.43 -2.54
CA PHE A 5 7.78 12.99 -3.23
C PHE A 5 8.07 12.16 -4.48
N ILE A 6 9.12 12.51 -5.25
CA ILE A 6 9.57 11.69 -6.38
C ILE A 6 10.02 10.31 -5.89
N SER A 7 10.78 10.23 -4.79
CA SER A 7 11.20 8.96 -4.20
C SER A 7 10.02 8.11 -3.74
N ILE A 8 8.99 8.73 -3.14
CA ILE A 8 7.74 8.06 -2.76
C ILE A 8 7.08 7.42 -4.00
N LEU A 9 6.94 8.15 -5.11
CA LEU A 9 6.31 7.65 -6.32
C LEU A 9 7.09 6.49 -6.95
N ILE A 10 8.42 6.59 -7.01
CA ILE A 10 9.28 5.53 -7.52
C ILE A 10 9.16 4.26 -6.67
N LEU A 11 9.23 4.40 -5.34
CA LEU A 11 9.10 3.26 -4.43
C LEU A 11 7.71 2.63 -4.49
N THR A 12 6.67 3.44 -4.66
CA THR A 12 5.30 2.96 -4.85
C THR A 12 5.16 2.14 -6.13
N PHE A 13 5.76 2.59 -7.23
CA PHE A 13 5.79 1.85 -8.48
C PHE A 13 6.45 0.47 -8.28
N PHE A 14 7.63 0.42 -7.67
CA PHE A 14 8.30 -0.85 -7.40
C PHE A 14 7.52 -1.74 -6.43
N ALA A 15 6.90 -1.19 -5.40
CA ALA A 15 6.05 -1.94 -4.47
C ALA A 15 4.86 -2.59 -5.18
N GLY A 16 4.22 -1.87 -6.11
CA GLY A 16 3.08 -2.35 -6.88
C GLY A 16 3.45 -3.39 -7.95
N GLU A 17 4.47 -3.13 -8.76
CA GLU A 17 4.77 -3.91 -9.95
C GLU A 17 5.78 -5.06 -9.74
N SER A 18 6.55 -5.08 -8.65
CA SER A 18 7.50 -6.15 -8.40
C SER A 18 6.80 -7.53 -8.28
N LYS A 19 7.36 -8.55 -8.91
CA LYS A 19 6.93 -9.95 -8.76
C LYS A 19 7.30 -10.54 -7.40
N ASN A 20 8.38 -10.05 -6.80
CA ASN A 20 8.86 -10.54 -5.52
C ASN A 20 8.12 -9.82 -4.38
N LEU A 21 7.25 -10.56 -3.68
CA LEU A 21 6.46 -10.03 -2.56
C LEU A 21 7.31 -9.45 -1.44
N ARG A 22 8.44 -10.07 -1.09
CA ARG A 22 9.34 -9.56 -0.05
C ARG A 22 9.95 -8.22 -0.47
N PHE A 23 10.40 -8.12 -1.72
CA PHE A 23 10.92 -6.86 -2.27
C PHE A 23 9.84 -5.78 -2.28
N SER A 24 8.59 -6.12 -2.64
CA SER A 24 7.46 -5.18 -2.54
C SER A 24 7.25 -4.64 -1.14
N VAL A 25 7.38 -5.49 -0.11
CA VAL A 25 7.26 -5.04 1.28
C VAL A 25 8.43 -4.15 1.69
N TYR A 26 9.66 -4.44 1.27
CA TYR A 26 10.79 -3.54 1.52
C TYR A 26 10.62 -2.18 0.85
N CYS A 27 10.12 -2.14 -0.38
CA CYS A 27 9.78 -0.88 -1.05
C CYS A 27 8.68 -0.13 -0.29
N LEU A 28 7.69 -0.86 0.27
CA LEU A 28 6.63 -0.27 1.08
C LEU A 28 7.17 0.35 2.38
N ILE A 29 8.09 -0.33 3.07
CA ILE A 29 8.77 0.19 4.26
C ILE A 29 9.51 1.48 3.92
N ALA A 30 10.31 1.47 2.86
CA ALA A 30 11.04 2.64 2.41
C ALA A 30 10.09 3.79 2.04
N ASN A 31 8.99 3.49 1.33
CA ASN A 31 7.95 4.45 1.01
C ASN A 31 7.35 5.10 2.27
N SER A 32 6.98 4.28 3.26
CA SER A 32 6.45 4.77 4.54
C SER A 32 7.45 5.63 5.30
N LEU A 33 8.73 5.30 5.28
CA LEU A 33 9.79 6.15 5.87
C LEU A 33 9.86 7.53 5.21
N PHE A 34 9.76 7.61 3.89
CA PHE A 34 9.73 8.90 3.19
C PHE A 34 8.47 9.70 3.51
N ILE A 35 7.31 9.03 3.69
CA ILE A 35 6.07 9.69 4.11
C ILE A 35 6.22 10.27 5.52
N VAL A 36 6.73 9.47 6.48
CA VAL A 36 7.01 9.93 7.85
C VAL A 36 7.97 11.13 7.84
N THR A 37 9.04 11.06 7.04
CA THR A 37 9.98 12.18 6.88
C THR A 37 9.30 13.42 6.30
N SER A 38 8.39 13.24 5.33
CA SER A 38 7.61 14.34 4.75
C SER A 38 6.71 15.00 5.80
N VAL A 39 5.98 14.22 6.59
CA VAL A 39 5.11 14.72 7.67
C VAL A 39 5.94 15.45 8.74
N PHE A 40 7.08 14.88 9.13
CA PHE A 40 8.00 15.51 10.08
C PHE A 40 8.54 16.85 9.58
N THR A 41 8.98 16.90 8.32
CA THR A 41 9.47 18.16 7.70
C THR A 41 8.37 19.20 7.56
N MET A 42 7.13 18.79 7.29
CA MET A 42 5.97 19.70 7.32
C MET A 42 5.74 20.27 8.72
N GLY A 43 5.80 19.42 9.76
CA GLY A 43 5.71 19.85 11.17
C GLY A 43 6.75 20.90 11.53
N PHE A 44 7.98 20.70 11.07
CA PHE A 44 9.07 21.64 11.29
C PHE A 44 8.88 22.97 10.54
N THR A 45 8.50 22.90 9.27
CA THR A 45 8.32 24.08 8.41
C THR A 45 7.17 24.97 8.86
N TYR A 46 6.08 24.36 9.33
CA TYR A 46 4.85 25.09 9.74
C TYR A 46 4.73 25.29 11.24
N ASN A 47 5.71 24.82 12.05
CA ASN A 47 5.67 24.89 13.52
C ASN A 47 4.42 24.22 14.12
N ILE A 48 3.98 23.09 13.57
CA ILE A 48 2.79 22.37 13.99
C ILE A 48 3.21 21.17 14.85
N THR A 49 3.04 21.28 16.16
CA THR A 49 3.46 20.24 17.13
C THR A 49 2.68 18.92 16.96
N SER A 50 1.43 18.97 16.50
CA SER A 50 0.63 17.75 16.27
C SER A 50 1.23 16.84 15.20
N LEU A 51 1.86 17.39 14.14
CA LEU A 51 2.47 16.61 13.08
C LEU A 51 3.66 15.75 13.56
N TYR A 52 4.34 16.11 14.63
CA TYR A 52 5.39 15.27 15.20
C TYR A 52 4.82 14.00 15.85
N TRP A 53 3.65 14.12 16.50
CA TRP A 53 2.96 12.96 17.07
C TRP A 53 2.42 12.03 15.98
N ILE A 54 1.89 12.60 14.89
CA ILE A 54 1.46 11.82 13.72
C ILE A 54 2.66 11.07 13.13
N ALA A 55 3.75 11.76 12.85
CA ALA A 55 4.96 11.16 12.31
C ALA A 55 5.48 10.01 13.20
N PHE A 56 5.41 10.16 14.53
CA PHE A 56 5.80 9.11 15.47
C PHE A 56 4.86 7.90 15.41
N LEU A 57 3.54 8.11 15.38
CA LEU A 57 2.56 7.03 15.26
C LEU A 57 2.69 6.30 13.91
N ASP A 58 2.87 7.04 12.83
CA ASP A 58 3.11 6.49 11.50
C ASP A 58 4.38 5.66 11.43
N LEU A 59 5.45 6.12 12.09
CA LEU A 59 6.70 5.36 12.19
C LEU A 59 6.44 3.99 12.85
N LEU A 60 5.74 3.97 13.98
CA LEU A 60 5.46 2.72 14.70
C LEU A 60 4.56 1.80 13.90
N VAL A 61 3.46 2.32 13.37
CA VAL A 61 2.43 1.47 12.72
C VAL A 61 2.82 1.11 11.30
N ARG A 62 3.15 2.10 10.46
CA ARG A 62 3.37 1.91 9.02
C ARG A 62 4.73 1.36 8.66
N VAL A 63 5.77 1.68 9.45
CA VAL A 63 7.13 1.21 9.17
C VAL A 63 7.43 -0.10 9.88
N PHE A 64 6.93 -0.31 11.11
CA PHE A 64 7.24 -1.51 11.88
C PHE A 64 6.08 -2.51 11.92
N ILE A 65 4.94 -2.14 12.48
CA ILE A 65 3.86 -3.11 12.78
C ILE A 65 3.34 -3.76 11.51
N VAL A 66 2.88 -2.98 10.56
CA VAL A 66 2.20 -3.49 9.35
C VAL A 66 3.10 -4.34 8.47
N PRO A 67 4.33 -3.90 8.12
CA PRO A 67 5.22 -4.72 7.30
C PRO A 67 5.60 -6.05 7.97
N LEU A 68 5.77 -6.08 9.29
CA LEU A 68 6.04 -7.32 10.02
C LEU A 68 4.90 -8.33 9.87
N PHE A 69 3.64 -7.86 9.95
CA PHE A 69 2.48 -8.72 9.73
C PHE A 69 2.40 -9.23 8.29
N ILE A 70 2.67 -8.38 7.30
CA ILE A 70 2.69 -8.78 5.89
C ILE A 70 3.80 -9.80 5.64
N LEU A 71 5.02 -9.59 6.14
CA LEU A 71 6.13 -10.53 6.01
C LEU A 71 5.83 -11.88 6.67
N LYS A 72 5.17 -11.88 7.83
CA LYS A 72 4.71 -13.11 8.50
C LYS A 72 3.69 -13.86 7.64
N SER A 73 2.75 -13.14 7.01
CA SER A 73 1.76 -13.72 6.11
C SER A 73 2.41 -14.35 4.86
N ILE A 74 3.45 -13.71 4.31
CA ILE A 74 4.21 -14.25 3.18
C ILE A 74 4.93 -15.56 3.56
N LYS A 75 5.49 -15.64 4.76
CA LYS A 75 6.21 -16.83 5.22
C LYS A 75 5.29 -18.06 5.37
N ASN A 76 4.05 -17.83 5.75
CA ASN A 76 3.07 -18.91 6.00
C ASN A 76 2.25 -19.28 4.74
N ARG A 77 2.59 -18.74 3.58
CA ARG A 77 1.84 -18.93 2.33
C ARG A 77 2.28 -20.21 1.63
N ILE A 78 1.31 -21.05 1.26
CA ILE A 78 1.50 -22.11 0.28
C ILE A 78 1.50 -21.46 -1.11
N HIS A 79 2.46 -21.81 -1.95
CA HIS A 79 2.64 -21.27 -3.29
C HIS A 79 1.47 -21.68 -4.20
N SER A 80 0.40 -20.91 -4.18
CA SER A 80 -0.60 -20.95 -5.24
C SER A 80 -0.21 -19.89 -6.28
N GLU A 81 0.18 -20.30 -7.47
CA GLU A 81 0.38 -19.40 -8.60
C GLU A 81 -0.97 -18.87 -9.07
N ILE A 82 -1.38 -17.75 -8.50
CA ILE A 82 -2.56 -17.03 -8.97
C ILE A 82 -2.16 -16.29 -10.24
N LYS A 83 -2.77 -16.68 -11.37
CA LYS A 83 -2.54 -16.00 -12.65
C LYS A 83 -2.97 -14.53 -12.53
N PRO A 84 -2.11 -13.56 -12.88
CA PRO A 84 -2.48 -12.15 -12.85
C PRO A 84 -3.58 -11.87 -13.89
N THR A 85 -4.51 -10.96 -13.59
CA THR A 85 -5.58 -10.54 -14.53
C THR A 85 -4.99 -9.86 -15.77
N ILE A 86 -3.91 -9.13 -15.60
CA ILE A 86 -3.24 -8.35 -16.64
C ILE A 86 -1.83 -8.88 -16.79
N SER A 87 -1.36 -9.07 -18.02
CA SER A 87 0.02 -9.48 -18.27
C SER A 87 1.00 -8.46 -17.68
N HIS A 88 2.10 -8.94 -17.10
CA HIS A 88 3.07 -8.09 -16.39
C HIS A 88 3.59 -6.89 -17.21
N PRO A 89 3.97 -7.05 -18.51
CA PRO A 89 4.43 -5.90 -19.29
C PRO A 89 3.32 -4.87 -19.53
N LEU A 90 2.08 -5.32 -19.72
CA LEU A 90 0.94 -4.41 -19.89
C LEU A 90 0.62 -3.67 -18.59
N SER A 91 0.70 -4.35 -17.44
CA SER A 91 0.55 -3.73 -16.12
C SER A 91 1.57 -2.61 -15.90
N ILE A 92 2.84 -2.85 -16.24
CA ILE A 92 3.91 -1.84 -16.14
C ILE A 92 3.61 -0.64 -17.04
N ALA A 93 3.21 -0.88 -18.30
CA ALA A 93 2.88 0.19 -19.24
C ALA A 93 1.71 1.04 -18.73
N LEU A 94 0.63 0.40 -18.26
CA LEU A 94 -0.52 1.09 -17.67
C LEU A 94 -0.15 1.86 -16.41
N SER A 95 0.71 1.31 -15.55
CA SER A 95 1.21 1.99 -14.35
C SER A 95 1.94 3.29 -14.68
N ILE A 96 2.80 3.28 -15.69
CA ILE A 96 3.52 4.46 -16.17
C ILE A 96 2.53 5.49 -16.71
N VAL A 97 1.54 5.07 -17.49
CA VAL A 97 0.50 5.95 -18.03
C VAL A 97 -0.31 6.59 -16.91
N VAL A 98 -0.78 5.81 -15.92
CA VAL A 98 -1.55 6.34 -14.78
C VAL A 98 -0.73 7.37 -13.99
N LEU A 99 0.52 7.04 -13.64
CA LEU A 99 1.39 7.95 -12.91
C LEU A 99 1.67 9.24 -13.70
N SER A 100 1.92 9.12 -15.02
CA SER A 100 2.17 10.27 -15.89
C SER A 100 0.94 11.16 -16.03
N LEU A 101 -0.25 10.57 -16.21
CA LEU A 101 -1.51 11.31 -16.32
C LEU A 101 -1.79 12.09 -15.04
N VAL A 102 -1.72 11.43 -13.87
CA VAL A 102 -2.00 12.10 -12.60
C VAL A 102 -0.98 13.20 -12.34
N TYR A 103 0.31 12.97 -12.61
CA TYR A 103 1.33 14.01 -12.48
C TYR A 103 1.08 15.20 -13.42
N HIS A 104 0.66 14.95 -14.65
CA HIS A 104 0.33 16.00 -15.63
C HIS A 104 -0.90 16.81 -15.19
N PHE A 105 -1.96 16.14 -14.73
CA PHE A 105 -3.14 16.80 -14.17
C PHE A 105 -2.80 17.70 -12.98
N MET A 106 -1.84 17.29 -12.14
CA MET A 106 -1.37 18.12 -11.02
C MET A 106 -0.72 19.42 -11.46
N GLY A 107 -0.12 19.48 -12.66
CA GLY A 107 0.38 20.72 -13.25
C GLY A 107 -0.70 21.80 -13.41
N ILE A 108 -1.95 21.39 -13.63
CA ILE A 108 -3.10 22.29 -13.75
C ILE A 108 -3.43 22.95 -12.40
N PHE A 109 -3.28 22.23 -11.29
CA PHE A 109 -3.52 22.78 -9.95
C PHE A 109 -2.47 23.81 -9.50
N LYS A 110 -1.28 23.85 -10.14
CA LYS A 110 -0.30 24.93 -9.91
C LYS A 110 -0.85 26.32 -10.22
N THR A 111 -1.86 26.40 -11.07
CA THR A 111 -2.52 27.67 -11.41
C THR A 111 -3.47 28.16 -10.30
N MET A 112 -3.80 27.33 -9.31
CA MET A 112 -4.76 27.62 -8.25
C MET A 112 -4.14 28.22 -6.98
N ASN A 113 -3.05 28.97 -7.05
CA ASN A 113 -2.46 29.74 -5.93
C ASN A 113 -2.39 29.03 -4.55
N LEU A 114 -2.11 27.74 -4.52
CA LEU A 114 -1.88 26.94 -3.30
C LEU A 114 -0.40 26.51 -3.20
N PRO A 115 0.57 27.42 -3.10
CA PRO A 115 1.97 27.12 -3.41
C PRO A 115 2.67 26.21 -2.40
N GLN A 116 2.20 26.14 -1.15
CA GLN A 116 2.93 25.45 -0.08
C GLN A 116 2.47 24.00 0.17
N VAL A 117 1.21 23.69 -0.13
CA VAL A 117 0.59 22.37 0.13
C VAL A 117 0.61 21.49 -1.13
N LEU A 118 0.84 22.11 -2.29
CA LEU A 118 0.68 21.48 -3.60
C LEU A 118 1.49 20.19 -3.83
N PRO A 119 2.78 20.08 -3.45
CA PRO A 119 3.55 18.87 -3.75
C PRO A 119 3.08 17.64 -2.96
N SER A 120 2.75 17.78 -1.67
CA SER A 120 2.23 16.69 -0.83
C SER A 120 0.83 16.27 -1.25
N PHE A 121 -0.02 17.21 -1.58
CA PHE A 121 -1.36 16.99 -2.12
C PHE A 121 -1.31 16.24 -3.46
N ALA A 122 -0.45 16.69 -4.39
CA ALA A 122 -0.23 16.05 -5.67
C ALA A 122 0.25 14.60 -5.50
N CYS A 123 1.22 14.37 -4.61
CA CYS A 123 1.70 13.05 -4.28
C CYS A 123 0.59 12.18 -3.70
N GLY A 124 -0.21 12.71 -2.76
CA GLY A 124 -1.33 12.00 -2.15
C GLY A 124 -2.39 11.54 -3.16
N ILE A 125 -2.84 12.43 -4.06
CA ILE A 125 -3.78 12.04 -5.14
C ILE A 125 -3.15 10.99 -6.05
N THR A 126 -1.87 11.14 -6.42
CA THR A 126 -1.20 10.18 -7.29
C THR A 126 -1.14 8.81 -6.65
N LEU A 127 -0.77 8.71 -5.36
CA LEU A 127 -0.77 7.46 -4.61
C LEU A 127 -2.17 6.84 -4.51
N PHE A 128 -3.18 7.66 -4.25
CA PHE A 128 -4.56 7.21 -4.13
C PHE A 128 -5.07 6.59 -5.44
N ILE A 129 -4.98 7.33 -6.55
CA ILE A 129 -5.46 6.85 -7.86
C ILE A 129 -4.65 5.63 -8.33
N TYR A 130 -3.32 5.68 -8.18
CA TYR A 130 -2.46 4.59 -8.57
C TYR A 130 -2.70 3.34 -7.72
N GLY A 131 -2.88 3.49 -6.41
CA GLY A 131 -3.21 2.40 -5.51
C GLY A 131 -4.55 1.74 -5.85
N LEU A 132 -5.58 2.51 -6.21
CA LEU A 132 -6.87 1.99 -6.70
C LEU A 132 -6.69 1.20 -8.00
N TYR A 133 -5.93 1.71 -8.95
CA TYR A 133 -5.59 0.99 -10.17
C TYR A 133 -4.93 -0.37 -9.86
N LEU A 134 -3.95 -0.38 -8.97
CA LEU A 134 -3.27 -1.61 -8.55
C LEU A 134 -4.22 -2.59 -7.87
N LEU A 135 -5.14 -2.13 -7.01
CA LEU A 135 -6.15 -2.98 -6.36
C LEU A 135 -7.03 -3.73 -7.38
N ILE A 136 -7.38 -3.06 -8.48
CA ILE A 136 -8.20 -3.66 -9.55
C ILE A 136 -7.35 -4.61 -10.41
N SER A 137 -6.07 -4.31 -10.62
CA SER A 137 -5.20 -5.04 -11.55
C SER A 137 -4.53 -6.28 -10.96
N LYS A 138 -4.41 -6.37 -9.63
CA LYS A 138 -3.70 -7.48 -8.96
C LYS A 138 -4.68 -8.44 -8.31
N ASN A 139 -4.52 -9.75 -8.60
CA ASN A 139 -5.34 -10.83 -8.04
C ASN A 139 -4.72 -11.48 -6.80
N ASP A 140 -3.43 -11.26 -6.57
CA ASP A 140 -2.72 -11.82 -5.42
C ASP A 140 -3.16 -11.13 -4.13
N THR A 141 -3.69 -11.90 -3.17
CA THR A 141 -4.25 -11.37 -1.92
C THR A 141 -3.23 -10.55 -1.12
N VAL A 142 -1.96 -10.98 -1.06
CA VAL A 142 -0.90 -10.22 -0.37
C VAL A 142 -0.58 -8.94 -1.12
N LYS A 143 -0.57 -9.00 -2.47
CA LYS A 143 -0.44 -7.80 -3.31
C LYS A 143 -1.60 -6.84 -3.10
N MET A 144 -2.83 -7.32 -2.99
CA MET A 144 -3.99 -6.48 -2.72
C MET A 144 -3.83 -5.73 -1.39
N VAL A 145 -3.28 -6.37 -0.34
CA VAL A 145 -2.99 -5.68 0.94
C VAL A 145 -1.93 -4.60 0.74
N ILE A 146 -0.87 -4.87 -0.02
CA ILE A 146 0.15 -3.85 -0.33
C ILE A 146 -0.48 -2.69 -1.11
N CYS A 147 -1.34 -2.97 -2.09
CA CYS A 147 -2.03 -1.94 -2.88
C CYS A 147 -2.99 -1.13 -2.01
N PHE A 148 -3.73 -1.77 -1.11
CA PHE A 148 -4.58 -1.09 -0.14
C PHE A 148 -3.76 -0.15 0.77
N PHE A 149 -2.58 -0.59 1.20
CA PHE A 149 -1.67 0.25 1.98
C PHE A 149 -1.20 1.49 1.19
N ILE A 150 -0.97 1.33 -0.12
CA ILE A 150 -0.63 2.47 -1.00
C ILE A 150 -1.79 3.46 -1.09
N VAL A 151 -3.03 2.98 -1.24
CA VAL A 151 -4.24 3.83 -1.25
C VAL A 151 -4.33 4.63 0.05
N GLU A 152 -4.15 3.95 1.17
CA GLU A 152 -4.25 4.55 2.50
C GLU A 152 -3.13 5.58 2.73
N ASN A 153 -1.91 5.31 2.29
CA ASN A 153 -0.82 6.29 2.28
C ASN A 153 -1.17 7.55 1.46
N GLY A 154 -1.87 7.37 0.34
CA GLY A 154 -2.39 8.48 -0.48
C GLY A 154 -3.42 9.31 0.29
N ILE A 155 -4.42 8.67 0.88
CA ILE A 155 -5.45 9.35 1.69
C ILE A 155 -4.82 10.11 2.86
N HIS A 156 -3.87 9.50 3.55
CA HIS A 156 -3.17 10.11 4.68
C HIS A 156 -2.43 11.40 4.27
N LEU A 157 -1.65 11.37 3.18
CA LEU A 157 -0.98 12.55 2.65
C LEU A 157 -1.97 13.63 2.21
N LEU A 158 -3.11 13.25 1.61
CA LEU A 158 -4.18 14.19 1.24
C LEU A 158 -4.75 14.91 2.45
N ILE A 159 -5.11 14.16 3.51
CA ILE A 159 -5.70 14.73 4.72
C ILE A 159 -4.72 15.70 5.39
N ILE A 160 -3.46 15.31 5.57
CA ILE A 160 -2.45 16.17 6.19
C ILE A 160 -2.19 17.42 5.34
N SER A 161 -2.23 17.28 4.01
CA SER A 161 -2.03 18.40 3.10
C SER A 161 -3.16 19.42 3.13
N LEU A 162 -4.41 18.96 3.29
CA LEU A 162 -5.59 19.82 3.29
C LEU A 162 -5.85 20.46 4.65
N ILE A 163 -5.57 19.74 5.73
CA ILE A 163 -5.88 20.15 7.09
C ILE A 163 -4.64 19.95 7.98
N PRO A 164 -3.60 20.81 7.86
CA PRO A 164 -2.38 20.67 8.66
C PRO A 164 -2.59 20.78 10.16
N HIS A 165 -3.65 21.45 10.62
CA HIS A 165 -4.03 21.60 12.02
C HIS A 165 -5.13 20.64 12.46
N LEU A 166 -4.99 19.35 12.12
CA LEU A 166 -5.94 18.32 12.53
C LEU A 166 -6.02 18.21 14.07
N PRO A 167 -7.23 18.11 14.63
CA PRO A 167 -7.39 17.72 16.03
C PRO A 167 -6.79 16.34 16.29
N LYS A 168 -6.03 16.17 17.37
CA LYS A 168 -5.37 14.90 17.75
C LYS A 168 -6.29 13.69 17.73
N PHE A 169 -7.56 13.89 18.06
CA PHE A 169 -8.57 12.83 18.05
C PHE A 169 -8.85 12.28 16.65
N ILE A 170 -8.89 13.14 15.63
CA ILE A 170 -9.11 12.72 14.23
C ILE A 170 -7.92 11.90 13.73
N GLU A 171 -6.70 12.31 14.06
CA GLU A 171 -5.47 11.61 13.74
C GLU A 171 -5.44 10.21 14.35
N PHE A 172 -5.75 10.11 15.62
CA PHE A 172 -5.85 8.83 16.32
C PHE A 172 -6.90 7.93 15.68
N THR A 173 -8.07 8.48 15.33
CA THR A 173 -9.15 7.72 14.67
C THR A 173 -8.73 7.20 13.30
N LEU A 174 -8.02 8.00 12.49
CA LEU A 174 -7.50 7.57 11.18
C LEU A 174 -6.50 6.42 11.33
N THR A 175 -5.54 6.55 12.24
CA THR A 175 -4.55 5.49 12.51
C THR A 175 -5.21 4.22 13.06
N PHE A 176 -6.20 4.36 13.93
CA PHE A 176 -6.95 3.23 14.47
C PHE A 176 -7.75 2.50 13.38
N ASN A 177 -8.50 3.23 12.56
CA ASN A 177 -9.24 2.65 11.42
C ASN A 177 -8.31 1.89 10.46
N PHE A 178 -7.13 2.41 10.22
CA PHE A 178 -6.12 1.76 9.40
C PHE A 178 -5.65 0.42 10.01
N ILE A 179 -5.34 0.39 11.32
CA ILE A 179 -4.95 -0.84 12.03
C ILE A 179 -6.07 -1.88 11.94
N VAL A 180 -7.32 -1.47 12.15
CA VAL A 180 -8.49 -2.36 12.05
C VAL A 180 -8.64 -2.92 10.64
N ALA A 181 -8.57 -2.07 9.61
CA ALA A 181 -8.68 -2.49 8.22
C ALA A 181 -7.59 -3.50 7.84
N ILE A 182 -6.33 -3.24 8.19
CA ILE A 182 -5.23 -4.17 7.93
C ILE A 182 -5.38 -5.47 8.69
N SER A 183 -5.78 -5.42 9.95
CA SER A 183 -6.02 -6.63 10.76
C SER A 183 -7.10 -7.51 10.11
N PHE A 184 -8.16 -6.89 9.61
CA PHE A 184 -9.24 -7.58 8.89
C PHE A 184 -8.75 -8.21 7.58
N PHE A 185 -7.98 -7.47 6.77
CA PHE A 185 -7.39 -8.02 5.53
C PHE A 185 -6.45 -9.20 5.82
N LEU A 186 -5.59 -9.07 6.82
CA LEU A 186 -4.70 -10.16 7.22
C LEU A 186 -5.45 -11.39 7.72
N TYR A 187 -6.53 -11.20 8.48
CA TYR A 187 -7.41 -12.30 8.88
C TYR A 187 -8.01 -13.01 7.67
N ILE A 188 -8.52 -12.27 6.69
CA ILE A 188 -9.06 -12.84 5.45
C ILE A 188 -7.98 -13.66 4.71
N ILE A 189 -6.76 -13.13 4.58
CA ILE A 189 -5.65 -13.85 3.94
C ILE A 189 -5.36 -15.16 4.63
N LEU A 190 -5.25 -15.15 5.95
CA LEU A 190 -4.99 -16.37 6.73
C LEU A 190 -6.13 -17.38 6.56
N ARG A 191 -7.37 -16.93 6.57
CA ARG A 191 -8.54 -17.78 6.40
C ARG A 191 -8.64 -18.40 5.00
N LEU A 192 -8.37 -17.62 3.97
CA LEU A 192 -8.32 -18.12 2.59
C LEU A 192 -7.22 -19.16 2.40
N ASN A 193 -6.03 -18.92 2.97
CA ASN A 193 -4.94 -19.90 2.91
C ASN A 193 -5.32 -21.22 3.59
N GLU A 194 -6.00 -21.19 4.74
CA GLU A 194 -6.48 -22.41 5.40
C GLU A 194 -7.48 -23.20 4.54
N ILE A 195 -8.38 -22.51 3.86
CA ILE A 195 -9.39 -23.15 2.99
C ILE A 195 -8.70 -23.79 1.79
N LEU A 196 -7.80 -23.08 1.12
CA LEU A 196 -7.06 -23.59 -0.04
C LEU A 196 -6.23 -24.83 0.30
N VAL A 197 -5.57 -24.83 1.46
CA VAL A 197 -4.81 -26.00 1.96
C VAL A 197 -5.72 -27.20 2.15
N LYS A 198 -6.90 -27.02 2.75
CA LYS A 198 -7.87 -28.10 2.97
C LYS A 198 -8.36 -28.69 1.65
N GLU A 199 -8.71 -27.85 0.68
CA GLU A 199 -9.13 -28.30 -0.65
C GLU A 199 -8.03 -29.08 -1.38
N GLU A 200 -6.78 -28.63 -1.29
CA GLU A 200 -5.65 -29.33 -1.93
C GLU A 200 -5.40 -30.71 -1.30
N ILE A 201 -5.46 -30.81 0.03
CA ILE A 201 -5.35 -32.08 0.75
C ILE A 201 -6.48 -33.02 0.36
N GLU A 202 -7.71 -32.52 0.21
CA GLU A 202 -8.86 -33.33 -0.13
C GLU A 202 -8.77 -33.86 -1.59
N LYS A 203 -8.34 -33.03 -2.53
CA LYS A 203 -8.04 -33.44 -3.91
C LYS A 203 -6.97 -34.54 -3.97
N LEU A 204 -5.87 -34.37 -3.21
CA LEU A 204 -4.81 -35.39 -3.14
C LEU A 204 -5.30 -36.71 -2.55
N ARG A 205 -6.19 -36.69 -1.56
CA ARG A 205 -6.82 -37.89 -0.99
C ARG A 205 -7.68 -38.60 -2.01
N GLN A 206 -8.51 -37.87 -2.76
CA GLN A 206 -9.37 -38.43 -3.80
C GLN A 206 -8.55 -39.07 -4.93
N THR A 207 -7.48 -38.41 -5.39
CA THR A 207 -6.59 -38.96 -6.42
C THR A 207 -5.89 -40.25 -5.97
N LYS A 208 -5.42 -40.30 -4.71
CA LYS A 208 -4.83 -41.52 -4.14
C LYS A 208 -5.85 -42.67 -3.94
N ALA A 209 -7.10 -42.35 -3.64
CA ALA A 209 -8.17 -43.34 -3.52
C ALA A 209 -8.51 -43.97 -4.87
N ILE A 210 -8.57 -43.17 -5.95
CA ILE A 210 -8.82 -43.65 -7.32
C ILE A 210 -7.68 -44.60 -7.77
N HIS A 211 -6.41 -44.21 -7.55
CA HIS A 211 -5.27 -45.06 -7.95
C HIS A 211 -5.25 -46.41 -7.22
N ARG A 212 -5.75 -46.52 -6.00
CA ARG A 212 -5.86 -47.79 -5.25
C ARG A 212 -7.03 -48.67 -5.71
N LEU A 213 -7.97 -48.14 -6.48
CA LEU A 213 -9.09 -48.91 -7.03
C LEU A 213 -8.76 -49.45 -8.43
N GLU A 214 -7.69 -48.95 -9.05
CA GLU A 214 -7.21 -49.38 -10.37
C GLU A 214 -6.11 -50.45 -10.27
N GLU A 215 -5.56 -50.71 -9.08
CA GLU A 215 -4.66 -51.85 -8.74
C GLU A 215 -5.47 -53.03 -8.22
#